data_f90f7aa6086d85008cac569859d7303d
#
_entry.id   f90f7aa6086d85008cac569859d7303d
#
_cell.length_a   1.000
_cell.length_b   1.000
_cell.length_c   1.000
_cell.angle_alpha   90.00
_cell.angle_beta   90.00
_cell.angle_gamma   90.00
#
_symmetry.space_group_name_H-M   'P 1'
#
loop_
_entity.id
_entity.type
_entity.pdbx_description
1 polymer ?
#
loop_
_entity_poly.entity_id
_entity_poly.type
_entity_poly.pdbx_seq_one_letter_code
_entity_poly.pdbx_strand_id
1 'polypeptide(L)'
;ALFKEPQPKHHSIRFLIAAALAMLLALALLLAVTVFKIRDIEVTGNHHYSQQEIIDRVITDNYTSNSLYLYLKYQYLDTEPIPFVDKIEVSLKGPGKVHLRVYEKSIVGYVAYMGANFYFDKDGVVVESSSEISEGVPCISGLKFDALALYQKLNVTDDSVFERILDITQLVKKYEMEPDRIEFGANQALTLYFGDMRAALGNSGSLDEKVGRLFELYPDLEGRSGVLRMENYTEDSKFISFEQDEQA
;
A
#
# COMPACT_ATOMS: atom_id res chain seq x y z
N ALA A 1 -37.08 -31.42 -76.06
CA ALA A 1 -36.77 -30.30 -75.21
C ALA A 1 -36.55 -30.82 -73.77
N LEU A 2 -35.32 -30.93 -73.37
CA LEU A 2 -34.91 -31.34 -71.98
C LEU A 2 -34.97 -30.13 -71.10
N PHE A 3 -35.88 -30.08 -70.15
CA PHE A 3 -35.91 -29.12 -69.07
C PHE A 3 -34.74 -29.43 -68.08
N LYS A 4 -33.75 -28.53 -68.04
CA LYS A 4 -32.65 -28.58 -67.10
C LYS A 4 -33.14 -27.94 -65.82
N GLU A 5 -33.37 -28.75 -64.77
CA GLU A 5 -33.69 -28.23 -63.41
C GLU A 5 -32.60 -27.31 -62.95
N PRO A 6 -32.95 -26.15 -62.37
CA PRO A 6 -31.94 -25.26 -61.76
C PRO A 6 -31.32 -25.90 -60.54
N GLN A 7 -30.04 -26.19 -60.62
CA GLN A 7 -29.25 -26.65 -59.44
C GLN A 7 -29.28 -25.60 -58.37
N PRO A 8 -29.60 -25.97 -57.08
CA PRO A 8 -29.58 -25.02 -55.99
C PRO A 8 -28.16 -24.49 -55.76
N LYS A 9 -28.00 -23.16 -55.85
CA LYS A 9 -26.71 -22.49 -55.64
C LYS A 9 -26.25 -22.67 -54.17
N HIS A 10 -25.36 -23.61 -53.89
CA HIS A 10 -24.74 -23.86 -52.60
C HIS A 10 -24.10 -22.61 -51.97
N HIS A 11 -23.81 -21.57 -52.78
CA HIS A 11 -23.34 -20.27 -52.30
C HIS A 11 -24.36 -19.51 -51.44
N SER A 12 -25.66 -19.67 -51.68
CA SER A 12 -26.70 -18.96 -50.91
C SER A 12 -26.84 -19.48 -49.47
N ILE A 13 -26.68 -20.79 -49.25
CA ILE A 13 -26.78 -21.37 -47.91
C ILE A 13 -25.56 -20.97 -47.08
N ARG A 14 -24.36 -21.00 -47.65
CA ARG A 14 -23.14 -20.58 -46.94
C ARG A 14 -23.18 -19.10 -46.55
N PHE A 15 -23.73 -18.26 -47.44
CA PHE A 15 -23.93 -16.84 -47.17
C PHE A 15 -24.97 -16.61 -46.04
N LEU A 16 -26.08 -17.33 -46.05
CA LEU A 16 -27.08 -17.26 -44.99
C LEU A 16 -26.53 -17.69 -43.63
N ILE A 17 -25.72 -18.76 -43.61
CA ILE A 17 -25.06 -19.22 -42.38
C ILE A 17 -24.06 -18.15 -41.87
N ALA A 18 -23.25 -17.58 -42.74
CA ALA A 18 -22.31 -16.52 -42.40
C ALA A 18 -23.03 -15.25 -41.87
N ALA A 19 -24.14 -14.87 -42.50
CA ALA A 19 -24.96 -13.74 -42.06
C ALA A 19 -25.60 -14.00 -40.68
N ALA A 20 -26.10 -15.20 -40.45
CA ALA A 20 -26.66 -15.61 -39.17
C ALA A 20 -25.59 -15.61 -38.05
N LEU A 21 -24.39 -16.12 -38.32
CA LEU A 21 -23.27 -16.08 -37.39
C LEU A 21 -22.82 -14.64 -37.10
N ALA A 22 -22.74 -13.78 -38.12
CA ALA A 22 -22.42 -12.36 -37.94
C ALA A 22 -23.49 -11.63 -37.08
N MET A 23 -24.76 -11.93 -37.29
CA MET A 23 -25.86 -11.38 -36.50
C MET A 23 -25.84 -11.86 -35.07
N LEU A 24 -25.55 -13.14 -34.82
CA LEU A 24 -25.38 -13.68 -33.45
C LEU A 24 -24.17 -13.05 -32.75
N LEU A 25 -23.06 -12.85 -33.44
CA LEU A 25 -21.89 -12.18 -32.89
C LEU A 25 -22.19 -10.72 -32.53
N ALA A 26 -22.87 -10.00 -33.44
CA ALA A 26 -23.28 -8.61 -33.18
C ALA A 26 -24.23 -8.51 -31.97
N LEU A 27 -25.19 -9.44 -31.82
CA LEU A 27 -26.08 -9.51 -30.69
C LEU A 27 -25.30 -9.83 -29.39
N ALA A 28 -24.38 -10.78 -29.44
CA ALA A 28 -23.52 -11.12 -28.30
C ALA A 28 -22.67 -9.93 -27.84
N LEU A 29 -22.08 -9.18 -28.76
CA LEU A 29 -21.33 -7.95 -28.48
C LEU A 29 -22.23 -6.87 -27.86
N LEU A 30 -23.42 -6.67 -28.43
CA LEU A 30 -24.37 -5.71 -27.86
C LEU A 30 -24.77 -6.08 -26.42
N LEU A 31 -25.05 -7.35 -26.15
CA LEU A 31 -25.32 -7.86 -24.82
C LEU A 31 -24.12 -7.70 -23.88
N ALA A 32 -22.90 -7.99 -24.36
CA ALA A 32 -21.69 -7.81 -23.56
C ALA A 32 -21.51 -6.34 -23.14
N VAL A 33 -21.76 -5.39 -24.02
CA VAL A 33 -21.63 -3.95 -23.71
C VAL A 33 -22.73 -3.48 -22.74
N THR A 34 -23.97 -3.94 -22.91
CA THR A 34 -25.12 -3.42 -22.14
C THR A 34 -25.31 -4.12 -20.80
N VAL A 35 -25.16 -5.44 -20.76
CA VAL A 35 -25.39 -6.26 -19.56
C VAL A 35 -24.25 -6.15 -18.57
N PHE A 36 -23.00 -6.03 -19.06
CA PHE A 36 -21.80 -5.94 -18.23
C PHE A 36 -21.40 -4.49 -17.88
N LYS A 37 -22.27 -3.50 -18.14
CA LYS A 37 -22.03 -2.15 -17.62
C LYS A 37 -22.00 -2.18 -16.09
N ILE A 38 -20.94 -1.65 -15.50
CA ILE A 38 -20.74 -1.62 -14.03
C ILE A 38 -21.83 -0.75 -13.37
N ARG A 39 -22.44 -1.28 -12.31
CA ARG A 39 -23.48 -0.64 -11.51
C ARG A 39 -23.18 -0.67 -10.01
N ASP A 40 -22.35 -1.63 -9.61
CA ASP A 40 -22.03 -1.87 -8.21
C ASP A 40 -20.55 -2.29 -8.10
N ILE A 41 -19.81 -1.65 -7.20
CA ILE A 41 -18.39 -1.91 -6.97
C ILE A 41 -18.16 -2.02 -5.49
N GLU A 42 -17.64 -3.17 -5.09
CA GLU A 42 -17.17 -3.43 -3.74
C GLU A 42 -15.64 -3.35 -3.75
N VAL A 43 -15.04 -2.58 -2.82
CA VAL A 43 -13.58 -2.48 -2.67
C VAL A 43 -13.21 -2.98 -1.28
N THR A 44 -12.19 -3.82 -1.20
CA THR A 44 -11.67 -4.37 0.07
C THR A 44 -10.15 -4.38 0.08
N GLY A 45 -9.54 -4.29 1.29
CA GLY A 45 -8.09 -4.33 1.47
C GLY A 45 -7.39 -3.00 1.22
N ASN A 46 -8.16 -1.93 1.03
CA ASN A 46 -7.67 -0.56 0.88
C ASN A 46 -7.56 0.09 2.27
N HIS A 47 -6.33 0.42 2.70
CA HIS A 47 -6.05 1.13 3.94
C HIS A 47 -5.50 2.53 3.67
N HIS A 48 -4.63 2.66 2.66
CA HIS A 48 -4.02 3.92 2.27
C HIS A 48 -4.97 4.81 1.46
N TYR A 49 -5.75 4.22 0.53
CA TYR A 49 -6.72 4.95 -0.28
C TYR A 49 -8.15 4.66 0.16
N SER A 50 -9.02 5.66 0.04
CA SER A 50 -10.46 5.45 0.15
C SER A 50 -10.99 4.54 -0.97
N GLN A 51 -12.17 3.95 -0.78
CA GLN A 51 -12.80 3.15 -1.83
C GLN A 51 -13.02 3.94 -3.12
N GLN A 52 -13.42 5.22 -3.01
CA GLN A 52 -13.68 6.07 -4.17
C GLN A 52 -12.39 6.38 -4.94
N GLU A 53 -11.28 6.66 -4.26
CA GLU A 53 -10.00 6.89 -4.92
C GLU A 53 -9.49 5.67 -5.68
N ILE A 54 -9.70 4.45 -5.14
CA ILE A 54 -9.39 3.22 -5.88
C ILE A 54 -10.27 3.09 -7.11
N ILE A 55 -11.58 3.33 -6.98
CA ILE A 55 -12.53 3.27 -8.10
C ILE A 55 -12.11 4.25 -9.21
N ASP A 56 -11.79 5.50 -8.87
CA ASP A 56 -11.41 6.54 -9.83
C ASP A 56 -10.09 6.22 -10.55
N ARG A 57 -9.15 5.53 -9.89
CA ARG A 57 -7.88 5.09 -10.48
C ARG A 57 -8.03 3.85 -11.36
N VAL A 58 -9.02 2.99 -11.07
CA VAL A 58 -9.27 1.74 -11.81
C VAL A 58 -10.19 1.97 -13.00
N ILE A 59 -11.22 2.82 -12.83
CA ILE A 59 -12.20 3.14 -13.87
C ILE A 59 -11.87 4.50 -14.48
N THR A 60 -10.98 4.48 -15.45
CA THR A 60 -10.44 5.70 -16.07
C THR A 60 -11.14 6.10 -17.37
N ASP A 61 -11.92 5.18 -17.97
CA ASP A 61 -12.55 5.39 -19.27
C ASP A 61 -13.85 4.58 -19.44
N ASN A 62 -14.50 4.76 -20.59
CA ASN A 62 -15.75 4.05 -20.90
C ASN A 62 -15.58 2.52 -21.04
N TYR A 63 -14.39 2.03 -21.42
CA TYR A 63 -14.12 0.60 -21.56
C TYR A 63 -13.99 -0.05 -20.18
N THR A 64 -13.28 0.60 -19.28
CA THR A 64 -13.13 0.15 -17.88
C THR A 64 -14.44 0.22 -17.08
N SER A 65 -15.46 0.96 -17.58
CA SER A 65 -16.82 0.95 -17.06
C SER A 65 -17.62 -0.34 -17.41
N ASN A 66 -17.01 -1.28 -18.15
CA ASN A 66 -17.55 -2.60 -18.43
C ASN A 66 -16.87 -3.66 -17.56
N SER A 67 -17.64 -4.38 -16.76
CA SER A 67 -17.10 -5.34 -15.76
C SER A 67 -16.33 -6.49 -16.41
N LEU A 68 -16.78 -6.99 -17.57
CA LEU A 68 -16.08 -8.06 -18.26
C LEU A 68 -14.74 -7.58 -18.84
N TYR A 69 -14.72 -6.38 -19.46
CA TYR A 69 -13.49 -5.79 -19.96
C TYR A 69 -12.52 -5.50 -18.81
N LEU A 70 -13.00 -4.91 -17.70
CA LEU A 70 -12.19 -4.62 -16.54
C LEU A 70 -11.54 -5.89 -15.96
N TYR A 71 -12.33 -6.96 -15.82
CA TYR A 71 -11.82 -8.26 -15.38
C TYR A 71 -10.72 -8.78 -16.29
N LEU A 72 -10.93 -8.78 -17.61
CA LEU A 72 -9.94 -9.25 -18.59
C LEU A 72 -8.68 -8.38 -18.60
N LYS A 73 -8.84 -7.05 -18.48
CA LYS A 73 -7.71 -6.12 -18.40
C LYS A 73 -6.80 -6.46 -17.23
N TYR A 74 -7.35 -6.59 -16.02
CA TYR A 74 -6.55 -6.88 -14.82
C TYR A 74 -6.05 -8.32 -14.74
N GLN A 75 -6.65 -9.24 -15.48
CA GLN A 75 -6.21 -10.65 -15.54
C GLN A 75 -5.09 -10.90 -16.55
N TYR A 76 -5.06 -10.19 -17.68
CA TYR A 76 -4.22 -10.54 -18.82
C TYR A 76 -3.37 -9.40 -19.37
N LEU A 77 -3.60 -8.16 -18.96
CA LEU A 77 -2.85 -7.01 -19.45
C LEU A 77 -2.07 -6.36 -18.32
N ASP A 78 -0.94 -5.75 -18.66
CA ASP A 78 -0.21 -4.89 -17.75
C ASP A 78 -1.04 -3.63 -17.47
N THR A 79 -1.21 -3.30 -16.20
CA THR A 79 -1.93 -2.10 -15.75
C THR A 79 -0.94 -1.07 -15.23
N GLU A 80 -1.32 0.21 -15.31
CA GLU A 80 -0.50 1.28 -14.72
C GLU A 80 -0.37 1.05 -13.20
N PRO A 81 0.84 1.16 -12.66
CA PRO A 81 1.06 0.99 -11.23
C PRO A 81 0.36 2.11 -10.46
N ILE A 82 -0.35 1.73 -9.42
CA ILE A 82 -0.92 2.68 -8.45
C ILE A 82 0.06 2.78 -7.28
N PRO A 83 0.51 3.99 -6.89
CA PRO A 83 1.41 4.16 -5.74
C PRO A 83 0.85 3.47 -4.50
N PHE A 84 1.71 2.90 -3.66
CA PHE A 84 1.38 2.13 -2.46
C PHE A 84 0.56 0.85 -2.66
N VAL A 85 0.11 0.56 -3.89
CA VAL A 85 -0.61 -0.68 -4.23
C VAL A 85 0.36 -1.65 -4.90
N ASP A 86 0.41 -2.87 -4.38
CA ASP A 86 1.17 -3.97 -4.97
C ASP A 86 0.38 -4.61 -6.11
N LYS A 87 -0.91 -4.91 -5.86
CA LYS A 87 -1.77 -5.62 -6.81
C LYS A 87 -3.24 -5.31 -6.57
N ILE A 88 -4.02 -5.27 -7.65
CA ILE A 88 -5.49 -5.30 -7.57
C ILE A 88 -6.00 -6.57 -8.25
N GLU A 89 -6.78 -7.34 -7.51
CA GLU A 89 -7.53 -8.47 -8.05
C GLU A 89 -8.96 -8.04 -8.35
N VAL A 90 -9.36 -8.19 -9.61
CA VAL A 90 -10.72 -7.92 -10.06
C VAL A 90 -11.49 -9.23 -10.14
N SER A 91 -12.64 -9.32 -9.50
CA SER A 91 -13.52 -10.47 -9.57
C SER A 91 -14.97 -10.05 -9.90
N LEU A 92 -15.66 -10.87 -10.68
CA LEU A 92 -17.05 -10.65 -11.05
C LEU A 92 -17.99 -11.34 -10.04
N LYS A 93 -18.83 -10.56 -9.37
CA LYS A 93 -19.91 -11.07 -8.50
C LYS A 93 -21.23 -11.26 -9.25
N GLY A 94 -21.27 -10.86 -10.52
CA GLY A 94 -22.38 -10.94 -11.43
C GLY A 94 -22.27 -9.94 -12.55
N PRO A 95 -23.19 -9.93 -13.52
CA PRO A 95 -23.18 -8.93 -14.59
C PRO A 95 -23.29 -7.52 -13.99
N GLY A 96 -22.31 -6.67 -14.28
CA GLY A 96 -22.25 -5.31 -13.76
C GLY A 96 -21.95 -5.16 -12.27
N LYS A 97 -21.57 -6.23 -11.58
CA LYS A 97 -21.11 -6.21 -10.19
C LYS A 97 -19.65 -6.66 -10.11
N VAL A 98 -18.79 -5.77 -9.60
CA VAL A 98 -17.35 -5.99 -9.51
C VAL A 98 -16.90 -5.93 -8.06
N HIS A 99 -16.01 -6.83 -7.69
CA HIS A 99 -15.28 -6.76 -6.44
C HIS A 99 -13.79 -6.53 -6.74
N LEU A 100 -13.26 -5.45 -6.21
CA LEU A 100 -11.84 -5.07 -6.27
C LEU A 100 -11.20 -5.43 -4.94
N ARG A 101 -10.26 -6.37 -4.93
CA ARG A 101 -9.43 -6.65 -3.78
C ARG A 101 -8.08 -5.99 -3.97
N VAL A 102 -7.78 -5.03 -3.13
CA VAL A 102 -6.53 -4.28 -3.14
C VAL A 102 -5.53 -4.98 -2.23
N TYR A 103 -4.31 -5.19 -2.72
CA TYR A 103 -3.15 -5.61 -1.95
C TYR A 103 -2.20 -4.43 -1.89
N GLU A 104 -2.00 -3.88 -0.72
CA GLU A 104 -1.10 -2.76 -0.52
C GLU A 104 0.32 -3.24 -0.29
N LYS A 105 1.29 -2.40 -0.68
CA LYS A 105 2.71 -2.65 -0.42
C LYS A 105 2.95 -2.67 1.09
N SER A 106 3.75 -3.64 1.55
CA SER A 106 4.12 -3.75 2.95
C SER A 106 5.19 -2.73 3.29
N ILE A 107 4.79 -1.57 3.77
CA ILE A 107 5.68 -0.47 4.13
C ILE A 107 5.88 -0.47 5.64
N VAL A 108 7.14 -0.33 6.09
CA VAL A 108 7.49 -0.24 7.51
C VAL A 108 7.99 1.14 7.92
N GLY A 109 8.42 1.97 6.96
CA GLY A 109 8.91 3.30 7.21
C GLY A 109 9.35 3.99 5.92
N TYR A 110 9.72 5.24 6.02
CA TYR A 110 10.34 5.97 4.91
C TYR A 110 11.57 6.74 5.36
N VAL A 111 12.45 7.01 4.42
CA VAL A 111 13.57 7.94 4.59
C VAL A 111 13.35 9.16 3.69
N ALA A 112 13.56 10.35 4.25
CA ALA A 112 13.52 11.59 3.47
C ALA A 112 14.90 11.82 2.83
N TYR A 113 14.93 11.92 1.50
CA TYR A 113 16.18 12.13 0.75
C TYR A 113 15.92 12.99 -0.49
N MET A 114 16.74 14.02 -0.69
CA MET A 114 16.69 14.94 -1.85
C MET A 114 15.29 15.51 -2.16
N GLY A 115 14.47 15.76 -1.13
CA GLY A 115 13.14 16.37 -1.29
C GLY A 115 12.02 15.39 -1.64
N ALA A 116 12.29 14.08 -1.59
CA ALA A 116 11.29 13.03 -1.72
C ALA A 116 11.35 12.06 -0.53
N ASN A 117 10.24 11.36 -0.29
CA ASN A 117 10.11 10.32 0.72
C ASN A 117 10.20 8.96 0.03
N PHE A 118 11.17 8.16 0.44
CA PHE A 118 11.41 6.82 -0.10
C PHE A 118 10.96 5.79 0.90
N TYR A 119 9.87 5.12 0.57
CA TYR A 119 9.22 4.12 1.40
C TYR A 119 9.83 2.74 1.17
N PHE A 120 10.10 2.02 2.24
CA PHE A 120 10.72 0.70 2.15
C PHE A 120 9.95 -0.35 2.97
N ASP A 121 10.11 -1.60 2.56
CA ASP A 121 9.50 -2.76 3.22
C ASP A 121 10.36 -3.29 4.38
N LYS A 122 9.90 -4.37 5.00
CA LYS A 122 10.60 -5.04 6.11
C LYS A 122 12.01 -5.55 5.78
N ASP A 123 12.29 -5.79 4.52
CA ASP A 123 13.58 -6.28 4.03
C ASP A 123 14.53 -5.11 3.65
N GLY A 124 14.04 -3.87 3.80
CA GLY A 124 14.75 -2.64 3.45
C GLY A 124 14.74 -2.32 1.95
N VAL A 125 13.88 -2.97 1.17
CA VAL A 125 13.73 -2.69 -0.26
C VAL A 125 12.84 -1.46 -0.44
N VAL A 126 13.33 -0.48 -1.21
CA VAL A 126 12.56 0.73 -1.55
C VAL A 126 11.46 0.36 -2.52
N VAL A 127 10.21 0.43 -2.08
CA VAL A 127 9.04 -0.01 -2.84
C VAL A 127 8.24 1.13 -3.46
N GLU A 128 8.44 2.38 -2.95
CA GLU A 128 7.71 3.55 -3.40
C GLU A 128 8.53 4.83 -3.19
N SER A 129 8.26 5.87 -4.00
CA SER A 129 8.78 7.22 -3.81
C SER A 129 7.65 8.23 -4.02
N SER A 130 7.45 9.12 -3.05
CA SER A 130 6.40 10.14 -3.11
C SER A 130 6.90 11.45 -2.49
N SER A 131 6.39 12.58 -2.97
CA SER A 131 6.55 13.88 -2.31
C SER A 131 5.59 14.04 -1.13
N GLU A 132 4.52 13.25 -1.09
CA GLU A 132 3.52 13.27 -0.02
C GLU A 132 3.91 12.30 1.08
N ILE A 133 3.56 12.66 2.33
CA ILE A 133 3.76 11.79 3.49
C ILE A 133 2.51 10.93 3.66
N SER A 134 2.74 9.61 3.76
CA SER A 134 1.68 8.65 4.06
C SER A 134 1.40 8.62 5.56
N GLU A 135 0.14 8.82 5.94
CA GLU A 135 -0.28 8.71 7.35
C GLU A 135 0.02 7.32 7.94
N GLY A 136 0.39 7.29 9.21
CA GLY A 136 0.70 6.05 9.92
C GLY A 136 2.02 5.37 9.53
N VAL A 137 2.82 5.99 8.64
CA VAL A 137 4.15 5.48 8.27
C VAL A 137 5.22 6.39 8.86
N PRO A 138 6.04 5.90 9.80
CA PRO A 138 7.03 6.74 10.48
C PRO A 138 8.21 7.11 9.58
N CYS A 139 8.73 8.33 9.76
CA CYS A 139 10.00 8.73 9.20
C CYS A 139 11.15 8.02 9.94
N ILE A 140 11.98 7.28 9.23
CA ILE A 140 13.19 6.67 9.80
C ILE A 140 14.38 7.56 9.49
N SER A 141 15.09 7.98 10.52
CA SER A 141 16.26 8.85 10.42
C SER A 141 17.49 8.26 11.09
N GLY A 142 18.66 8.83 10.79
CA GLY A 142 19.95 8.35 11.33
C GLY A 142 20.55 7.17 10.57
N LEU A 143 19.86 6.63 9.57
CA LEU A 143 20.42 5.61 8.68
C LEU A 143 21.47 6.24 7.77
N LYS A 144 22.64 5.58 7.66
CA LYS A 144 23.69 5.96 6.71
C LYS A 144 23.61 5.05 5.50
N PHE A 145 23.35 5.63 4.34
CA PHE A 145 23.29 4.94 3.05
C PHE A 145 23.95 5.80 1.97
N ASP A 146 24.58 5.15 0.98
CA ASP A 146 25.34 5.85 -0.06
C ASP A 146 24.46 6.24 -1.26
N ALA A 147 23.52 5.39 -1.63
CA ALA A 147 22.62 5.57 -2.77
C ALA A 147 21.24 4.99 -2.48
N LEU A 148 20.25 5.53 -3.18
CA LEU A 148 18.85 5.17 -3.00
C LEU A 148 18.19 5.06 -4.38
N ALA A 149 17.58 3.91 -4.67
CA ALA A 149 16.87 3.67 -5.92
C ALA A 149 15.63 2.80 -5.67
N LEU A 150 14.59 3.04 -6.45
CA LEU A 150 13.38 2.21 -6.42
C LEU A 150 13.71 0.74 -6.74
N TYR A 151 13.04 -0.15 -6.03
CA TYR A 151 13.17 -1.61 -6.15
C TYR A 151 14.56 -2.15 -5.80
N GLN A 152 15.36 -1.37 -5.11
CA GLN A 152 16.64 -1.80 -4.56
C GLN A 152 16.64 -1.69 -3.05
N LYS A 153 17.39 -2.59 -2.42
CA LYS A 153 17.60 -2.54 -0.98
C LYS A 153 18.45 -1.32 -0.61
N LEU A 154 18.05 -0.61 0.44
CA LEU A 154 18.86 0.43 1.07
C LEU A 154 20.22 -0.16 1.49
N ASN A 155 21.30 0.35 0.90
CA ASN A 155 22.65 -0.09 1.24
C ASN A 155 23.10 0.62 2.53
N VAL A 156 22.78 0.03 3.68
CA VAL A 156 23.16 0.52 5.01
C VAL A 156 24.41 -0.19 5.52
N THR A 157 25.08 0.42 6.49
CA THR A 157 26.32 -0.16 7.06
C THR A 157 26.07 -1.48 7.81
N ASP A 158 24.89 -1.63 8.41
CA ASP A 158 24.50 -2.80 9.19
C ASP A 158 23.03 -3.16 8.92
N ASP A 159 22.80 -4.24 8.22
CA ASP A 159 21.47 -4.71 7.80
C ASP A 159 20.58 -5.11 9.00
N SER A 160 21.14 -5.38 10.17
CA SER A 160 20.35 -5.71 11.38
C SER A 160 19.45 -4.55 11.83
N VAL A 161 19.71 -3.33 11.33
CA VAL A 161 18.84 -2.18 11.58
C VAL A 161 17.43 -2.39 11.06
N PHE A 162 17.23 -3.16 9.96
CA PHE A 162 15.89 -3.42 9.42
C PHE A 162 15.06 -4.33 10.32
N GLU A 163 15.67 -5.30 10.99
CA GLU A 163 14.98 -6.10 12.03
C GLU A 163 14.51 -5.19 13.17
N ARG A 164 15.37 -4.28 13.64
CA ARG A 164 15.01 -3.33 14.68
C ARG A 164 13.94 -2.34 14.26
N ILE A 165 13.95 -1.88 12.99
CA ILE A 165 12.88 -1.04 12.44
C ILE A 165 11.57 -1.80 12.43
N LEU A 166 11.57 -3.06 12.00
CA LEU A 166 10.38 -3.90 12.00
C LEU A 166 9.84 -4.11 13.43
N ASP A 167 10.72 -4.44 14.37
CA ASP A 167 10.33 -4.64 15.76
C ASP A 167 9.69 -3.39 16.37
N ILE A 168 10.33 -2.22 16.24
CA ILE A 168 9.79 -0.99 16.82
C ILE A 168 8.50 -0.57 16.11
N THR A 169 8.39 -0.69 14.80
CA THR A 169 7.17 -0.32 14.06
C THR A 169 6.00 -1.23 14.38
N GLN A 170 6.24 -2.52 14.63
CA GLN A 170 5.21 -3.45 15.12
C GLN A 170 4.77 -3.11 16.54
N LEU A 171 5.69 -2.74 17.43
CA LEU A 171 5.38 -2.37 18.81
C LEU A 171 4.58 -1.08 18.87
N VAL A 172 4.99 -0.02 18.19
CA VAL A 172 4.23 1.24 18.20
C VAL A 172 2.83 1.03 17.60
N LYS A 173 2.69 0.19 16.57
CA LYS A 173 1.38 -0.20 16.04
C LYS A 173 0.54 -1.02 17.02
N LYS A 174 1.15 -1.97 17.73
CA LYS A 174 0.49 -2.79 18.79
C LYS A 174 -0.11 -1.92 19.89
N TYR A 175 0.58 -0.85 20.26
CA TYR A 175 0.15 0.10 21.29
C TYR A 175 -0.59 1.32 20.72
N GLU A 176 -0.94 1.31 19.43
CA GLU A 176 -1.65 2.41 18.75
C GLU A 176 -0.94 3.78 18.95
N MET A 177 0.39 3.78 18.98
CA MET A 177 1.22 4.97 19.05
C MET A 177 1.71 5.36 17.67
N GLU A 178 1.69 6.66 17.37
CA GLU A 178 2.07 7.20 16.06
C GLU A 178 3.23 8.20 16.21
N PRO A 179 4.49 7.72 16.33
CA PRO A 179 5.63 8.62 16.35
C PRO A 179 5.82 9.29 14.99
N ASP A 180 6.08 10.60 14.99
CA ASP A 180 6.41 11.34 13.76
C ASP A 180 7.71 10.86 13.13
N ARG A 181 8.66 10.46 13.98
CA ARG A 181 9.98 10.01 13.57
C ARG A 181 10.57 8.99 14.53
N ILE A 182 11.28 8.03 13.97
CA ILE A 182 12.09 7.04 14.66
C ILE A 182 13.54 7.27 14.28
N GLU A 183 14.37 7.66 15.23
CA GLU A 183 15.77 7.98 14.99
C GLU A 183 16.70 6.89 15.48
N PHE A 184 17.62 6.45 14.64
CA PHE A 184 18.71 5.54 14.96
C PHE A 184 20.01 6.33 15.12
N GLY A 185 20.39 6.56 16.38
CA GLY A 185 21.63 7.21 16.74
C GLY A 185 22.85 6.31 16.68
N ALA A 186 23.93 6.71 17.36
CA ALA A 186 25.13 5.91 17.47
C ALA A 186 24.83 4.53 18.11
N ASN A 187 25.48 3.47 17.60
CA ASN A 187 25.28 2.08 18.03
C ASN A 187 23.82 1.64 17.96
N GLN A 188 23.06 2.15 16.98
CA GLN A 188 21.63 1.88 16.79
C GLN A 188 20.77 2.25 18.03
N ALA A 189 21.18 3.24 18.81
CA ALA A 189 20.37 3.76 19.90
C ALA A 189 19.09 4.38 19.35
N LEU A 190 17.94 3.98 19.89
CA LEU A 190 16.62 4.30 19.39
C LEU A 190 16.01 5.46 20.15
N THR A 191 15.48 6.45 19.42
CA THR A 191 14.68 7.55 19.97
C THR A 191 13.39 7.71 19.15
N LEU A 192 12.26 7.76 19.83
CA LEU A 192 10.96 8.04 19.24
C LEU A 192 10.61 9.51 19.45
N TYR A 193 10.06 10.16 18.42
CA TYR A 193 9.64 11.56 18.46
C TYR A 193 8.13 11.66 18.30
N PHE A 194 7.51 12.46 19.16
CA PHE A 194 6.09 12.79 19.17
C PHE A 194 5.97 14.33 19.33
N GLY A 195 6.05 15.07 18.22
CA GLY A 195 6.24 16.52 18.24
C GLY A 195 7.54 16.90 18.97
N ASP A 196 7.41 17.70 20.03
CA ASP A 196 8.54 18.15 20.85
C ASP A 196 8.91 17.15 21.96
N MET A 197 8.07 16.14 22.21
CA MET A 197 8.35 15.06 23.16
C MET A 197 9.21 13.98 22.50
N ARG A 198 10.24 13.54 23.18
CA ARG A 198 11.17 12.49 22.74
C ARG A 198 11.27 11.39 23.78
N ALA A 199 11.24 10.13 23.35
CA ALA A 199 11.50 8.98 24.19
C ALA A 199 12.81 8.30 23.76
N ALA A 200 13.85 8.45 24.56
CA ALA A 200 15.17 7.84 24.34
C ALA A 200 15.16 6.40 24.87
N LEU A 201 14.93 5.42 24.00
CA LEU A 201 14.85 4.00 24.34
C LEU A 201 16.23 3.32 24.41
N GLY A 202 17.26 3.92 23.75
CA GLY A 202 18.60 3.36 23.69
C GLY A 202 18.71 2.11 22.82
N ASN A 203 19.75 1.31 23.06
CA ASN A 203 20.06 0.13 22.23
C ASN A 203 20.03 -1.20 23.01
N SER A 204 19.74 -1.19 24.29
CA SER A 204 19.80 -2.36 25.19
C SER A 204 18.46 -2.59 25.90
N GLY A 205 18.29 -3.79 26.43
CA GLY A 205 17.08 -4.19 27.16
C GLY A 205 15.91 -4.60 26.28
N SER A 206 14.79 -4.93 26.90
CA SER A 206 13.57 -5.34 26.23
C SER A 206 12.87 -4.14 25.60
N LEU A 207 12.74 -4.13 24.30
CA LEU A 207 12.05 -3.06 23.57
C LEU A 207 10.54 -3.06 23.87
N ASP A 208 9.93 -4.25 24.00
CA ASP A 208 8.50 -4.39 24.33
C ASP A 208 8.17 -3.80 25.72
N GLU A 209 9.01 -4.06 26.74
CA GLU A 209 8.84 -3.47 28.08
C GLU A 209 8.95 -1.94 28.03
N LYS A 210 9.94 -1.41 27.29
CA LYS A 210 10.13 0.04 27.16
C LYS A 210 8.98 0.72 26.46
N VAL A 211 8.51 0.15 25.33
CA VAL A 211 7.38 0.71 24.58
C VAL A 211 6.09 0.57 25.37
N GLY A 212 5.87 -0.56 26.06
CA GLY A 212 4.72 -0.74 26.93
C GLY A 212 4.69 0.30 28.05
N ARG A 213 5.85 0.56 28.69
CA ARG A 213 5.95 1.60 29.74
C ARG A 213 5.80 3.01 29.19
N LEU A 214 6.35 3.27 28.01
CA LEU A 214 6.15 4.54 27.31
C LEU A 214 4.67 4.80 27.05
N PHE A 215 3.94 3.78 26.55
CA PHE A 215 2.50 3.88 26.30
C PHE A 215 1.71 4.29 27.56
N GLU A 216 2.05 3.72 28.74
CA GLU A 216 1.43 4.08 30.02
C GLU A 216 1.70 5.53 30.43
N LEU A 217 2.90 6.05 30.12
CA LEU A 217 3.33 7.39 30.52
C LEU A 217 2.96 8.47 29.48
N TYR A 218 2.73 8.09 28.24
CA TYR A 218 2.52 9.01 27.12
C TYR A 218 1.37 10.01 27.36
N PRO A 219 0.18 9.62 27.88
CA PRO A 219 -0.90 10.57 28.12
C PRO A 219 -0.54 11.74 29.05
N ASP A 220 0.38 11.51 30.01
CA ASP A 220 0.85 12.53 30.95
C ASP A 220 1.94 13.43 30.35
N LEU A 221 2.55 13.02 29.24
CA LEU A 221 3.68 13.67 28.57
C LEU A 221 3.31 14.29 27.23
N GLU A 222 2.15 13.94 26.68
CA GLU A 222 1.67 14.47 25.41
C GLU A 222 1.64 16.01 25.41
N GLY A 223 2.22 16.60 24.35
CA GLY A 223 2.31 18.06 24.19
C GLY A 223 3.39 18.73 25.07
N ARG A 224 4.16 17.97 25.86
CA ARG A 224 5.32 18.53 26.58
C ARG A 224 6.57 18.48 25.70
N SER A 225 7.44 19.48 25.91
CA SER A 225 8.77 19.53 25.28
C SER A 225 9.82 18.95 26.23
N GLY A 226 10.55 17.92 25.76
CA GLY A 226 11.57 17.28 26.58
C GLY A 226 11.89 15.84 26.18
N VAL A 227 12.74 15.20 26.97
CA VAL A 227 13.22 13.82 26.73
C VAL A 227 12.86 12.91 27.90
N LEU A 228 12.11 11.85 27.61
CA LEU A 228 11.92 10.74 28.54
C LEU A 228 13.10 9.77 28.38
N ARG A 229 13.87 9.63 29.47
CA ARG A 229 15.10 8.81 29.53
C ARG A 229 14.78 7.37 29.88
N MET A 230 14.79 6.49 28.88
CA MET A 230 14.47 5.07 29.04
C MET A 230 15.61 4.14 28.57
N GLU A 231 16.78 4.69 28.29
CA GLU A 231 17.90 3.91 27.77
C GLU A 231 18.25 2.71 28.67
N ASN A 232 18.23 2.92 29.99
CA ASN A 232 18.57 1.91 30.96
C ASN A 232 17.34 1.36 31.72
N TYR A 233 16.14 1.61 31.22
CA TYR A 233 14.91 1.14 31.85
C TYR A 233 14.80 -0.40 31.76
N THR A 234 14.39 -0.97 32.88
CA THR A 234 13.95 -2.36 33.07
C THR A 234 12.72 -2.37 33.97
N GLU A 235 11.97 -3.47 34.04
CA GLU A 235 10.78 -3.58 34.91
C GLU A 235 11.10 -3.32 36.40
N ASP A 236 12.33 -3.62 36.83
CA ASP A 236 12.79 -3.35 38.22
C ASP A 236 13.16 -1.88 38.46
N SER A 237 13.13 -1.03 37.44
CA SER A 237 13.50 0.38 37.56
C SER A 237 12.48 1.14 38.39
N LYS A 238 12.92 1.79 39.45
CA LYS A 238 12.05 2.57 40.36
C LYS A 238 11.68 3.95 39.81
N PHE A 239 12.49 4.50 38.90
CA PHE A 239 12.34 5.86 38.38
C PHE A 239 12.66 5.89 36.91
N ILE A 240 11.91 6.73 36.20
CA ILE A 240 12.17 7.16 34.83
C ILE A 240 12.23 8.68 34.90
N SER A 241 13.26 9.32 34.32
CA SER A 241 13.38 10.76 34.31
C SER A 241 12.82 11.36 33.01
N PHE A 242 12.07 12.44 33.17
CA PHE A 242 11.70 13.33 32.05
C PHE A 242 12.48 14.62 32.19
N GLU A 243 13.36 14.88 31.24
CA GLU A 243 14.17 16.10 31.16
C GLU A 243 13.45 17.10 30.28
N GLN A 244 12.89 18.13 30.88
CA GLN A 244 12.18 19.16 30.14
C GLN A 244 13.17 20.07 29.43
N ASP A 245 12.86 20.43 28.17
CA ASP A 245 13.67 21.40 27.41
C ASP A 245 13.58 22.77 28.09
N GLU A 246 14.70 23.49 28.15
CA GLU A 246 14.70 24.88 28.62
C GLU A 246 13.84 25.71 27.65
N GLN A 247 12.87 26.44 28.22
CA GLN A 247 12.07 27.36 27.43
C GLN A 247 13.00 28.50 26.97
N ALA A 248 13.16 28.60 25.63
CA ALA A 248 13.95 29.65 24.99
C ALA A 248 13.20 30.98 24.98
#